data_55ce3c4fe92e6c964a483c070592383a
#
_entry.id   55ce3c4fe92e6c964a483c070592383a
#
_cell.length_a   1.000
_cell.length_b   1.000
_cell.length_c   1.000
_cell.angle_alpha   90.00
_cell.angle_beta   90.00
_cell.angle_gamma   90.00
#
_symmetry.space_group_name_H-M   'P 1'
#
loop_
_entity.id
_entity.type
_entity.pdbx_description
1 polymer ?
#
loop_
_entity_poly.entity_id
_entity_poly.type
_entity_poly.pdbx_seq_one_letter_code
_entity_poly.pdbx_strand_id
1 'polypeptide(L)'
;MSVITFVCAGQMNSAITFPAFENGHEVRLVGSPLDRDIIDGLKKDNFHITLKRTLHDGIKYYQIEELEEALEGADLILGGVSSFGLDWFCDEILPVLPEDVPLLTVTKGMVDLDDGTLVPYPHIFEQRQPEGKHINFNAIGGPCTSYELADHDDSHVAFCGKDMETLKFIKSLLTTDYYHISLSTDVVGVECA
;
A
#
# COMPACT_ATOMS: atom_id res chain seq x y z
N MET A 1 9.14 16.21 -4.90
CA MET A 1 7.67 15.98 -4.79
C MET A 1 7.36 14.84 -5.73
N SER A 2 6.85 13.75 -5.21
CA SER A 2 6.46 12.54 -5.97
C SER A 2 4.95 12.37 -5.94
N VAL A 3 4.41 11.56 -6.84
CA VAL A 3 3.01 11.15 -6.85
C VAL A 3 2.91 9.76 -6.25
N ILE A 4 2.12 9.60 -5.19
CA ILE A 4 1.92 8.32 -4.50
C ILE A 4 0.45 7.94 -4.58
N THR A 5 0.17 6.82 -5.23
CA THR A 5 -1.20 6.31 -5.40
C THR A 5 -1.45 5.11 -4.48
N PHE A 6 -2.46 5.24 -3.66
CA PHE A 6 -2.92 4.23 -2.72
C PHE A 6 -4.14 3.52 -3.30
N VAL A 7 -4.07 2.22 -3.49
CA VAL A 7 -5.17 1.39 -4.00
C VAL A 7 -5.78 0.61 -2.85
N CYS A 8 -7.06 0.71 -2.66
CA CYS A 8 -7.90 0.33 -1.52
C CYS A 8 -7.82 1.32 -0.36
N ALA A 9 -8.99 1.77 0.09
CA ALA A 9 -9.13 2.73 1.19
C ALA A 9 -9.34 2.03 2.54
N GLY A 10 -8.64 0.90 2.77
CA GLY A 10 -8.59 0.24 4.07
C GLY A 10 -7.84 1.09 5.11
N GLN A 11 -8.06 0.81 6.40
CA GLN A 11 -7.53 1.63 7.50
C GLN A 11 -6.01 1.83 7.44
N MET A 12 -5.22 0.75 7.21
CA MET A 12 -3.76 0.86 7.19
C MET A 12 -3.27 1.66 5.97
N ASN A 13 -3.82 1.38 4.80
CA ASN A 13 -3.44 2.10 3.58
C ASN A 13 -3.78 3.60 3.72
N SER A 14 -4.94 3.93 4.28
CA SER A 14 -5.34 5.30 4.56
C SER A 14 -4.47 5.97 5.64
N ALA A 15 -4.00 5.22 6.65
CA ALA A 15 -3.09 5.76 7.66
C ALA A 15 -1.70 6.11 7.07
N ILE A 16 -1.20 5.35 6.09
CA ILE A 16 0.09 5.66 5.44
C ILE A 16 0.00 6.93 4.58
N THR A 17 -1.20 7.41 4.26
CA THR A 17 -1.34 8.70 3.58
C THR A 17 -0.82 9.88 4.42
N PHE A 18 -0.81 9.77 5.77
CA PHE A 18 -0.28 10.81 6.66
C PHE A 18 1.21 11.07 6.41
N PRO A 19 2.13 10.11 6.61
CA PRO A 19 3.55 10.35 6.35
C PRO A 19 3.85 10.71 4.89
N ALA A 20 3.12 10.16 3.93
CA ALA A 20 3.28 10.50 2.51
C ALA A 20 2.94 11.98 2.23
N PHE A 21 1.80 12.46 2.73
CA PHE A 21 1.34 13.83 2.52
C PHE A 21 2.22 14.83 3.28
N GLU A 22 2.58 14.53 4.52
CA GLU A 22 3.42 15.39 5.38
C GLU A 22 4.84 15.56 4.86
N ASN A 23 5.36 14.57 4.11
CA ASN A 23 6.61 14.69 3.36
C ASN A 23 6.48 15.53 2.07
N GLY A 24 5.31 16.12 1.81
CA GLY A 24 5.08 17.04 0.69
C GLY A 24 4.85 16.35 -0.66
N HIS A 25 4.36 15.11 -0.66
CA HIS A 25 4.02 14.38 -1.87
C HIS A 25 2.56 14.63 -2.30
N GLU A 26 2.27 14.46 -3.58
CA GLU A 26 0.91 14.35 -4.08
C GLU A 26 0.37 12.96 -3.69
N VAL A 27 -0.72 12.93 -2.94
CA VAL A 27 -1.35 11.69 -2.46
C VAL A 27 -2.69 11.49 -3.15
N ARG A 28 -2.87 10.29 -3.71
CA ARG A 28 -4.09 9.84 -4.35
C ARG A 28 -4.57 8.57 -3.68
N LEU A 29 -5.82 8.56 -3.21
CA LEU A 29 -6.43 7.39 -2.55
C LEU A 29 -7.60 6.89 -3.37
N VAL A 30 -7.49 5.66 -3.86
CA VAL A 30 -8.51 4.98 -4.66
C VAL A 30 -9.22 3.95 -3.80
N GLY A 31 -10.55 3.94 -3.79
CA GLY A 31 -11.33 2.91 -3.11
C GLY A 31 -11.37 1.60 -3.89
N SER A 32 -11.51 0.47 -3.18
CA SER A 32 -11.98 -0.78 -3.79
C SER A 32 -13.48 -0.73 -4.05
N PRO A 33 -14.07 -1.73 -4.74
CA PRO A 33 -15.53 -1.82 -4.87
C PRO A 33 -16.31 -1.82 -3.55
N LEU A 34 -15.63 -2.20 -2.44
CA LEU A 34 -16.21 -2.22 -1.09
C LEU A 34 -16.03 -0.91 -0.31
N ASP A 35 -15.23 0.02 -0.83
CA ASP A 35 -14.87 1.27 -0.14
C ASP A 35 -15.67 2.49 -0.63
N ARG A 36 -16.75 2.29 -1.40
CA ARG A 36 -17.51 3.40 -2.03
C ARG A 36 -17.96 4.44 -1.02
N ASP A 37 -18.60 4.00 0.06
CA ASP A 37 -19.10 4.90 1.11
C ASP A 37 -17.94 5.62 1.85
N ILE A 38 -16.78 4.97 1.94
CA ILE A 38 -15.57 5.56 2.52
C ILE A 38 -15.08 6.71 1.62
N ILE A 39 -14.94 6.47 0.32
CA ILE A 39 -14.49 7.48 -0.63
C ILE A 39 -15.49 8.65 -0.74
N ASP A 40 -16.79 8.37 -0.75
CA ASP A 40 -17.82 9.41 -0.79
C ASP A 40 -17.79 10.28 0.48
N GLY A 41 -17.57 9.67 1.64
CA GLY A 41 -17.35 10.39 2.90
C GLY A 41 -16.08 11.26 2.84
N LEU A 42 -14.96 10.70 2.38
CA LEU A 42 -13.70 11.43 2.25
C LEU A 42 -13.81 12.61 1.27
N LYS A 43 -14.47 12.44 0.13
CA LYS A 43 -14.73 13.54 -0.83
C LYS A 43 -15.55 14.68 -0.22
N LYS A 44 -16.32 14.42 0.83
CA LYS A 44 -17.20 15.40 1.48
C LYS A 44 -16.48 16.23 2.57
N ASP A 45 -15.75 15.55 3.46
CA ASP A 45 -15.20 16.19 4.66
C ASP A 45 -13.86 15.62 5.14
N ASN A 46 -13.18 14.84 4.32
CA ASN A 46 -11.91 14.15 4.61
C ASN A 46 -12.00 13.15 5.79
N PHE A 47 -13.18 12.87 6.32
CA PHE A 47 -13.34 11.97 7.46
C PHE A 47 -13.45 10.51 7.02
N HIS A 48 -12.49 9.69 7.46
CA HIS A 48 -12.46 8.27 7.18
C HIS A 48 -13.27 7.49 8.22
N ILE A 49 -14.45 7.01 7.85
CA ILE A 49 -15.44 6.46 8.79
C ILE A 49 -14.95 5.24 9.58
N THR A 50 -14.15 4.34 8.99
CA THR A 50 -13.65 3.14 9.68
C THR A 50 -12.35 3.41 10.44
N LEU A 51 -11.45 4.25 9.94
CA LEU A 51 -10.24 4.70 10.65
C LEU A 51 -10.59 5.70 11.77
N LYS A 52 -11.74 6.41 11.65
CA LYS A 52 -12.20 7.45 12.58
C LYS A 52 -11.19 8.59 12.74
N ARG A 53 -10.55 8.98 11.64
CA ARG A 53 -9.62 10.10 11.57
C ARG A 53 -9.94 10.95 10.36
N THR A 54 -9.65 12.23 10.45
CA THR A 54 -9.73 13.15 9.32
C THR A 54 -8.38 13.13 8.60
N LEU A 55 -8.37 12.80 7.33
CA LEU A 55 -7.18 12.83 6.48
C LEU A 55 -6.84 14.28 6.10
N HIS A 56 -5.60 14.50 5.66
CA HIS A 56 -5.14 15.84 5.28
C HIS A 56 -5.97 16.42 4.12
N ASP A 57 -6.25 17.72 4.20
CA ASP A 57 -6.83 18.46 3.08
C ASP A 57 -5.82 18.53 1.92
N GLY A 58 -6.29 18.23 0.72
CA GLY A 58 -5.45 18.16 -0.48
C GLY A 58 -5.12 16.74 -0.96
N ILE A 59 -5.47 15.68 -0.19
CA ILE A 59 -5.49 14.32 -0.71
C ILE A 59 -6.59 14.20 -1.76
N LYS A 60 -6.26 13.58 -2.90
CA LYS A 60 -7.22 13.34 -3.98
C LYS A 60 -7.88 11.96 -3.82
N TYR A 61 -9.20 11.91 -3.89
CA TYR A 61 -9.98 10.69 -3.67
C TYR A 61 -10.65 10.22 -4.96
N TYR A 62 -10.54 8.93 -5.25
CA TYR A 62 -11.02 8.30 -6.47
C TYR A 62 -11.86 7.07 -6.17
N GLN A 63 -12.92 6.85 -6.92
CA GLN A 63 -13.61 5.56 -6.95
C GLN A 63 -12.81 4.59 -7.83
N ILE A 64 -13.10 3.29 -7.75
CA ILE A 64 -12.34 2.26 -8.49
C ILE A 64 -12.38 2.47 -10.00
N GLU A 65 -13.45 3.02 -10.53
CA GLU A 65 -13.63 3.31 -11.95
C GLU A 65 -12.67 4.42 -12.46
N GLU A 66 -12.11 5.20 -11.53
CA GLU A 66 -11.16 6.29 -11.80
C GLU A 66 -9.70 5.83 -11.58
N LEU A 67 -9.45 4.50 -11.43
CA LEU A 67 -8.14 3.94 -11.09
C LEU A 67 -7.06 4.34 -12.10
N GLU A 68 -7.34 4.24 -13.41
CA GLU A 68 -6.36 4.56 -14.46
C GLU A 68 -5.91 6.02 -14.36
N GLU A 69 -6.83 6.96 -14.12
CA GLU A 69 -6.52 8.37 -13.90
C GLU A 69 -5.64 8.55 -12.63
N ALA A 70 -5.99 7.84 -11.55
CA ALA A 70 -5.24 7.92 -10.31
C ALA A 70 -3.82 7.34 -10.41
N LEU A 71 -3.57 6.41 -11.33
CA LEU A 71 -2.27 5.81 -11.58
C LEU A 71 -1.38 6.66 -12.51
N GLU A 72 -1.95 7.61 -13.25
CA GLU A 72 -1.20 8.40 -14.22
C GLU A 72 -0.06 9.20 -13.55
N GLY A 73 1.18 8.92 -13.96
CA GLY A 73 2.38 9.59 -13.43
C GLY A 73 2.71 9.25 -11.98
N ALA A 74 2.20 8.14 -11.43
CA ALA A 74 2.58 7.67 -10.10
C ALA A 74 4.06 7.27 -10.05
N ASP A 75 4.75 7.66 -8.98
CA ASP A 75 6.13 7.25 -8.68
C ASP A 75 6.19 6.06 -7.71
N LEU A 76 5.11 5.86 -6.93
CA LEU A 76 4.94 4.74 -6.01
C LEU A 76 3.47 4.36 -5.94
N ILE A 77 3.19 3.06 -5.91
CA ILE A 77 1.84 2.53 -5.68
C ILE A 77 1.84 1.73 -4.38
N LEU A 78 0.84 2.00 -3.51
CA LEU A 78 0.58 1.18 -2.34
C LEU A 78 -0.67 0.32 -2.55
N GLY A 79 -0.52 -0.99 -2.36
CA GLY A 79 -1.62 -1.95 -2.41
C GLY A 79 -2.13 -2.27 -1.00
N GLY A 80 -3.34 -1.82 -0.68
CA GLY A 80 -3.93 -1.91 0.67
C GLY A 80 -5.00 -2.98 0.82
N VAL A 81 -4.93 -4.05 0.04
CA VAL A 81 -5.92 -5.13 0.09
C VAL A 81 -5.71 -6.03 1.32
N SER A 82 -6.79 -6.52 1.90
CA SER A 82 -6.73 -7.59 2.91
C SER A 82 -6.51 -8.95 2.25
N SER A 83 -6.18 -9.98 3.06
CA SER A 83 -6.04 -11.36 2.57
C SER A 83 -7.28 -11.87 1.82
N PHE A 84 -8.48 -11.43 2.20
CA PHE A 84 -9.73 -11.79 1.52
C PHE A 84 -9.90 -11.16 0.14
N GLY A 85 -9.22 -10.06 -0.15
CA GLY A 85 -9.27 -9.37 -1.43
C GLY A 85 -8.10 -9.72 -2.37
N LEU A 86 -7.28 -10.71 -2.00
CA LEU A 86 -6.10 -11.11 -2.76
C LEU A 86 -6.43 -11.45 -4.21
N ASP A 87 -7.44 -12.31 -4.42
CA ASP A 87 -7.84 -12.75 -5.76
C ASP A 87 -8.27 -11.57 -6.61
N TRP A 88 -9.16 -10.73 -6.07
CA TRP A 88 -9.60 -9.52 -6.77
C TRP A 88 -8.42 -8.60 -7.12
N PHE A 89 -7.47 -8.39 -6.22
CA PHE A 89 -6.32 -7.53 -6.46
C PHE A 89 -5.42 -8.10 -7.57
N CYS A 90 -5.20 -9.41 -7.56
CA CYS A 90 -4.41 -10.08 -8.60
C CYS A 90 -5.10 -10.04 -9.97
N ASP A 91 -6.41 -10.25 -10.01
CA ASP A 91 -7.15 -10.40 -11.25
C ASP A 91 -7.55 -9.06 -11.88
N GLU A 92 -7.84 -8.03 -11.07
CA GLU A 92 -8.35 -6.76 -11.55
C GLU A 92 -7.31 -5.61 -11.45
N ILE A 93 -6.43 -5.63 -10.45
CA ILE A 93 -5.51 -4.51 -10.21
C ILE A 93 -4.15 -4.75 -10.85
N LEU A 94 -3.50 -5.91 -10.62
CA LEU A 94 -2.18 -6.17 -11.19
C LEU A 94 -2.11 -5.99 -12.71
N PRO A 95 -3.14 -6.35 -13.50
CA PRO A 95 -3.11 -6.16 -14.95
C PRO A 95 -3.00 -4.70 -15.41
N VAL A 96 -3.53 -3.76 -14.64
CA VAL A 96 -3.57 -2.33 -15.01
C VAL A 96 -2.44 -1.51 -14.39
N LEU A 97 -1.67 -2.08 -13.44
CA LEU A 97 -0.55 -1.36 -12.82
C LEU A 97 0.57 -1.11 -13.85
N PRO A 98 1.23 0.07 -13.82
CA PRO A 98 2.43 0.32 -14.63
C PRO A 98 3.61 -0.54 -14.14
N GLU A 99 4.44 -1.05 -15.06
CA GLU A 99 5.58 -1.91 -14.73
C GLU A 99 6.77 -1.14 -14.13
N ASP A 100 6.93 0.12 -14.53
CA ASP A 100 8.07 0.95 -14.11
C ASP A 100 7.90 1.53 -12.70
N VAL A 101 6.73 1.34 -12.07
CA VAL A 101 6.42 1.91 -10.76
C VAL A 101 6.44 0.79 -9.72
N PRO A 102 7.21 0.95 -8.63
CA PRO A 102 7.23 -0.05 -7.56
C PRO A 102 5.88 -0.14 -6.86
N LEU A 103 5.49 -1.37 -6.51
CA LEU A 103 4.33 -1.67 -5.69
C LEU A 103 4.79 -2.01 -4.27
N LEU A 104 4.27 -1.29 -3.27
CA LEU A 104 4.45 -1.59 -1.85
C LEU A 104 3.13 -2.10 -1.29
N THR A 105 3.09 -3.32 -0.75
CA THR A 105 1.88 -3.93 -0.21
C THR A 105 1.85 -3.88 1.31
N VAL A 106 0.66 -3.69 1.89
CA VAL A 106 0.44 -3.73 3.35
C VAL A 106 -0.21 -5.05 3.80
N THR A 107 -0.51 -5.95 2.86
CA THR A 107 -1.05 -7.28 3.17
C THR A 107 0.03 -8.12 3.83
N LYS A 108 -0.22 -8.58 5.04
CA LYS A 108 0.76 -9.32 5.87
C LYS A 108 0.41 -10.78 5.97
N GLY A 109 1.44 -11.63 6.09
CA GLY A 109 1.30 -13.05 6.34
C GLY A 109 1.56 -13.93 5.12
N MET A 110 1.02 -15.13 5.17
CA MET A 110 1.28 -16.19 4.19
C MET A 110 0.01 -16.89 3.75
N VAL A 111 0.05 -17.44 2.55
CA VAL A 111 -0.97 -18.37 2.04
C VAL A 111 -0.51 -19.79 2.31
N ASP A 112 -1.41 -20.62 2.84
CA ASP A 112 -1.22 -22.05 2.97
C ASP A 112 -1.66 -22.72 1.66
N LEU A 113 -0.73 -23.35 0.97
CA LEU A 113 -1.01 -24.10 -0.26
C LEU A 113 -1.45 -25.52 0.07
N ASP A 114 -2.14 -26.19 -0.87
CA ASP A 114 -2.69 -27.55 -0.70
C ASP A 114 -1.64 -28.62 -0.31
N ASP A 115 -0.37 -28.37 -0.65
CA ASP A 115 0.76 -29.25 -0.28
C ASP A 115 1.36 -28.94 1.11
N GLY A 116 0.79 -27.98 1.84
CA GLY A 116 1.26 -27.51 3.14
C GLY A 116 2.41 -26.51 3.09
N THR A 117 2.77 -26.03 1.89
CA THR A 117 3.78 -24.97 1.74
C THR A 117 3.19 -23.62 2.11
N LEU A 118 3.89 -22.83 2.94
CA LEU A 118 3.53 -21.45 3.24
C LEU A 118 4.26 -20.49 2.31
N VAL A 119 3.51 -19.63 1.63
CA VAL A 119 4.05 -18.65 0.67
C VAL A 119 3.66 -17.24 1.10
N PRO A 120 4.62 -16.31 1.31
CA PRO A 120 4.31 -14.93 1.68
C PRO A 120 3.58 -14.19 0.55
N TYR A 121 2.70 -13.26 0.91
CA TYR A 121 1.86 -12.54 -0.06
C TYR A 121 2.65 -11.85 -1.18
N PRO A 122 3.82 -11.24 -0.96
CA PRO A 122 4.60 -10.66 -2.06
C PRO A 122 4.96 -11.68 -3.15
N HIS A 123 5.27 -12.93 -2.76
CA HIS A 123 5.55 -14.01 -3.71
C HIS A 123 4.28 -14.50 -4.43
N ILE A 124 3.12 -14.49 -3.76
CA ILE A 124 1.84 -14.80 -4.42
C ILE A 124 1.51 -13.75 -5.48
N PHE A 125 1.66 -12.45 -5.17
CA PHE A 125 1.47 -11.38 -6.15
C PHE A 125 2.42 -11.54 -7.35
N GLU A 126 3.69 -11.86 -7.09
CA GLU A 126 4.68 -12.10 -8.14
C GLU A 126 4.31 -13.28 -9.04
N GLN A 127 3.83 -14.39 -8.46
CA GLN A 127 3.40 -15.57 -9.22
C GLN A 127 2.12 -15.33 -10.04
N ARG A 128 1.25 -14.44 -9.57
CA ARG A 128 -0.05 -14.14 -10.19
C ARG A 128 -0.05 -12.90 -11.08
N GLN A 129 1.08 -12.23 -11.24
CA GLN A 129 1.15 -11.13 -12.20
C GLN A 129 0.91 -11.63 -13.62
N PRO A 130 0.34 -10.82 -14.53
CA PRO A 130 0.11 -11.20 -15.92
C PRO A 130 1.39 -11.62 -16.62
N GLU A 131 1.28 -12.59 -17.55
CA GLU A 131 2.41 -13.08 -18.33
C GLU A 131 3.10 -11.93 -19.09
N GLY A 132 4.42 -11.87 -18.97
CA GLY A 132 5.25 -10.82 -19.59
C GLY A 132 5.28 -9.50 -18.81
N LYS A 133 4.57 -9.37 -17.69
CA LYS A 133 4.60 -8.20 -16.81
C LYS A 133 5.64 -8.37 -15.72
N HIS A 134 6.39 -7.30 -15.41
CA HIS A 134 7.46 -7.32 -14.41
C HIS A 134 7.27 -6.19 -13.38
N ILE A 135 6.35 -6.39 -12.44
CA ILE A 135 6.11 -5.44 -11.35
C ILE A 135 7.17 -5.65 -10.24
N ASN A 136 7.71 -4.56 -9.73
CA ASN A 136 8.63 -4.60 -8.58
C ASN A 136 7.83 -4.67 -7.28
N PHE A 137 7.67 -5.88 -6.73
CA PHE A 137 6.91 -6.14 -5.51
C PHE A 137 7.74 -5.89 -4.26
N ASN A 138 7.18 -5.09 -3.34
CA ASN A 138 7.73 -4.81 -2.02
C ASN A 138 6.61 -4.94 -0.98
N ALA A 139 6.95 -5.15 0.28
CA ALA A 139 5.97 -5.29 1.36
C ALA A 139 6.40 -4.58 2.65
N ILE A 140 5.42 -4.36 3.51
CA ILE A 140 5.60 -3.78 4.85
C ILE A 140 5.34 -4.86 5.89
N GLY A 141 6.34 -5.19 6.70
CA GLY A 141 6.21 -6.02 7.89
C GLY A 141 6.35 -5.23 9.18
N GLY A 142 6.03 -5.87 10.30
CA GLY A 142 6.22 -5.30 11.64
C GLY A 142 4.95 -4.80 12.33
N PRO A 143 5.06 -4.50 13.64
CA PRO A 143 3.93 -4.19 14.51
C PRO A 143 3.57 -2.70 14.43
N CYS A 144 2.78 -2.32 13.45
CA CYS A 144 2.24 -0.98 13.33
C CYS A 144 0.73 -1.07 13.12
N THR A 145 -0.03 -0.38 13.96
CA THR A 145 -1.48 -0.27 13.79
C THR A 145 -1.85 1.02 13.05
N SER A 146 -2.97 0.99 12.36
CA SER A 146 -3.43 2.15 11.60
C SER A 146 -3.76 3.36 12.48
N TYR A 147 -4.23 3.11 13.70
CA TYR A 147 -4.58 4.17 14.64
C TYR A 147 -3.34 4.86 15.20
N GLU A 148 -2.34 4.08 15.63
CA GLU A 148 -1.06 4.60 16.13
C GLU A 148 -0.39 5.46 15.06
N LEU A 149 -0.31 4.96 13.82
CA LEU A 149 0.30 5.71 12.73
C LEU A 149 -0.46 7.02 12.43
N ALA A 150 -1.80 6.96 12.39
CA ALA A 150 -2.62 8.16 12.14
C ALA A 150 -2.60 9.16 13.32
N ASP A 151 -2.28 8.71 14.53
CA ASP A 151 -2.12 9.55 15.71
C ASP A 151 -0.67 10.04 15.91
N HIS A 152 0.23 9.72 14.96
CA HIS A 152 1.67 10.06 14.99
C HIS A 152 2.44 9.40 16.16
N ASP A 153 1.95 8.25 16.63
CA ASP A 153 2.68 7.46 17.61
C ASP A 153 3.91 6.81 16.95
N ASP A 154 5.01 6.75 17.70
CA ASP A 154 6.26 6.15 17.25
C ASP A 154 6.05 4.72 16.71
N SER A 155 6.17 4.56 15.41
CA SER A 155 5.93 3.30 14.70
C SER A 155 7.19 2.83 14.00
N HIS A 156 7.55 1.57 14.21
CA HIS A 156 8.72 0.93 13.58
C HIS A 156 8.25 -0.22 12.67
N VAL A 157 8.64 -0.15 11.40
CA VAL A 157 8.31 -1.16 10.40
C VAL A 157 9.54 -1.59 9.60
N ALA A 158 9.44 -2.71 8.92
CA ALA A 158 10.42 -3.14 7.94
C ALA A 158 9.79 -3.11 6.54
N PHE A 159 10.44 -2.45 5.59
CA PHE A 159 10.12 -2.63 4.18
C PHE A 159 11.00 -3.71 3.61
N CYS A 160 10.41 -4.65 2.89
CA CYS A 160 11.14 -5.74 2.27
C CYS A 160 10.82 -5.88 0.78
N GLY A 161 11.81 -6.34 0.03
CA GLY A 161 11.73 -6.52 -1.42
C GLY A 161 13.07 -6.98 -1.98
N LYS A 162 13.12 -7.32 -3.25
CA LYS A 162 14.35 -7.88 -3.87
C LYS A 162 15.43 -6.84 -4.17
N ASP A 163 15.03 -5.59 -4.40
CA ASP A 163 15.94 -4.52 -4.80
C ASP A 163 16.11 -3.47 -3.71
N MET A 164 17.33 -3.38 -3.16
CA MET A 164 17.66 -2.44 -2.09
C MET A 164 17.55 -0.97 -2.51
N GLU A 165 17.82 -0.63 -3.78
CA GLU A 165 17.73 0.75 -4.24
C GLU A 165 16.27 1.21 -4.32
N THR A 166 15.38 0.34 -4.79
CA THR A 166 13.93 0.58 -4.72
C THR A 166 13.46 0.76 -3.28
N LEU A 167 13.91 -0.09 -2.35
CA LEU A 167 13.55 0.03 -0.94
C LEU A 167 14.02 1.35 -0.32
N LYS A 168 15.24 1.81 -0.65
CA LYS A 168 15.75 3.12 -0.22
C LYS A 168 14.92 4.27 -0.79
N PHE A 169 14.53 4.17 -2.05
CA PHE A 169 13.65 5.15 -2.68
C PHE A 169 12.30 5.22 -1.95
N ILE A 170 11.60 4.09 -1.77
CA ILE A 170 10.32 4.03 -1.07
C ILE A 170 10.44 4.57 0.36
N LYS A 171 11.50 4.16 1.09
CA LYS A 171 11.79 4.67 2.43
C LYS A 171 11.92 6.19 2.44
N SER A 172 12.61 6.77 1.47
CA SER A 172 12.83 8.22 1.40
C SER A 172 11.53 9.02 1.23
N LEU A 173 10.49 8.40 0.67
CA LEU A 173 9.17 9.02 0.48
C LEU A 173 8.32 9.00 1.76
N LEU A 174 8.49 7.99 2.64
CA LEU A 174 7.54 7.69 3.70
C LEU A 174 8.10 7.87 5.12
N THR A 175 9.43 7.99 5.30
CA THR A 175 10.04 8.18 6.64
C THR A 175 9.69 9.56 7.20
N THR A 176 9.23 9.59 8.46
CA THR A 176 9.02 10.81 9.26
C THR A 176 9.71 10.66 10.62
N ASP A 177 9.51 11.61 11.51
CA ASP A 177 9.99 11.56 12.90
C ASP A 177 9.21 10.58 13.80
N TYR A 178 8.06 10.07 13.32
CA TYR A 178 7.22 9.08 13.99
C TYR A 178 7.06 7.75 13.19
N TYR A 179 7.44 7.72 11.90
CA TYR A 179 7.35 6.51 11.08
C TYR A 179 8.74 6.04 10.66
N HIS A 180 9.30 5.11 11.42
CA HIS A 180 10.68 4.62 11.29
C HIS A 180 10.72 3.36 10.45
N ILE A 181 11.51 3.36 9.38
CA ILE A 181 11.54 2.28 8.39
C ILE A 181 12.92 1.64 8.35
N SER A 182 12.99 0.34 8.66
CA SER A 182 14.12 -0.53 8.38
C SER A 182 14.00 -1.17 7.02
N LEU A 183 15.09 -1.58 6.39
CA LEU A 183 15.09 -2.20 5.06
C LEU A 183 15.67 -3.61 5.13
N SER A 184 15.04 -4.54 4.41
CA SER A 184 15.50 -5.93 4.31
C SER A 184 15.26 -6.49 2.91
N THR A 185 16.21 -7.27 2.40
CA THR A 185 16.00 -8.09 1.20
C THR A 185 15.50 -9.50 1.53
N ASP A 186 15.36 -9.83 2.80
CA ASP A 186 14.77 -11.08 3.27
C ASP A 186 13.25 -10.93 3.42
N VAL A 187 12.53 -11.09 2.32
CA VAL A 187 11.06 -10.98 2.27
C VAL A 187 10.41 -12.02 3.19
N VAL A 188 10.90 -13.26 3.14
CA VAL A 188 10.33 -14.35 3.95
C VAL A 188 10.53 -14.10 5.44
N GLY A 189 11.73 -13.70 5.84
CA GLY A 189 12.03 -13.40 7.25
C GLY A 189 11.18 -12.26 7.79
N VAL A 190 10.92 -11.21 7.00
CA VAL A 190 10.06 -10.08 7.41
C VAL A 190 8.59 -10.49 7.52
N GLU A 191 8.08 -11.31 6.60
CA GLU A 191 6.68 -11.78 6.63
C GLU A 191 6.42 -12.84 7.72
N CYS A 192 7.48 -13.51 8.21
CA CYS A 192 7.39 -14.47 9.33
C CYS A 192 7.49 -13.81 10.70
N ALA A 193 8.00 -12.58 10.81
CA ALA A 193 8.28 -11.91 12.08
C ALA A 193 7.06 -11.14 12.59
#